data_28be8769d4f4e49659f2f69fd2474f0e
#
_entry.id   28be8769d4f4e49659f2f69fd2474f0e
#
_cell.length_a   1.000
_cell.length_b   1.000
_cell.length_c   1.000
_cell.angle_alpha   90.00
_cell.angle_beta   90.00
_cell.angle_gamma   90.00
#
_symmetry.space_group_name_H-M   'P 1'
#
loop_
_entity.id
_entity.type
_entity.pdbx_description
1 polymer ?
#
loop_
_entity_poly.entity_id
_entity_poly.type
_entity_poly.pdbx_seq_one_letter_code
_entity_poly.pdbx_strand_id
1 'polypeptide(L)'
;MRPAQLTSILQREYQSAASGHHTPVMLWGPPGVGKSDMVAQIAAQGDGGVVDIRLSQMEPSDLRGIPFHKEGLVEWSIPALLPDVSRHGEHGILFLDEITSAPPTVSAAAYQLILDRRLGEYQVPEGWAIFAAGNRQGDRGVTYAMPAPLANRFSHYELEVNLDDWVAWAWSQGVDERVIAFLRFRPELLFDFDPAHNPVAFPTPRSWEFAHRALQKFSDEPQLLRGALQGCVGSAAGIELTAFVDNLHNLPDLDQILSGDGGEVPKEIDLQYAVATALVGRAIKLKDDDGLSEALGHILDYANRFKQREMGVMLVSDLHRAIGEKLFAVPQFGAWAQAIA
;
A
#
# COMPACT_ATOMS: atom_id res chain seq x y z
N MET A 1 1.07 -12.33 5.74
CA MET A 1 2.17 -12.26 4.72
C MET A 1 2.50 -10.81 4.45
N ARG A 2 3.80 -10.47 4.37
CA ARG A 2 4.26 -9.10 4.09
C ARG A 2 3.85 -8.63 2.69
N PRO A 3 3.53 -7.32 2.51
CA PRO A 3 3.13 -6.75 1.23
C PRO A 3 4.08 -7.07 0.06
N ALA A 4 5.39 -6.92 0.24
CA ALA A 4 6.38 -7.19 -0.81
C ALA A 4 6.36 -8.66 -1.31
N GLN A 5 6.19 -9.61 -0.39
CA GLN A 5 6.08 -11.03 -0.74
C GLN A 5 4.78 -11.33 -1.48
N LEU A 6 3.68 -10.77 -0.98
CA LEU A 6 2.36 -10.95 -1.59
C LEU A 6 2.32 -10.34 -2.99
N THR A 7 2.87 -9.14 -3.18
CA THR A 7 3.00 -8.52 -4.51
C THR A 7 3.70 -9.46 -5.50
N SER A 8 4.80 -10.09 -5.09
CA SER A 8 5.53 -11.03 -5.97
C SER A 8 4.70 -12.26 -6.35
N ILE A 9 3.85 -12.77 -5.46
CA ILE A 9 2.94 -13.88 -5.74
C ILE A 9 1.86 -13.42 -6.73
N LEU A 10 1.21 -12.30 -6.44
CA LEU A 10 0.12 -11.77 -7.26
C LEU A 10 0.58 -11.42 -8.68
N GLN A 11 1.81 -10.89 -8.84
CA GLN A 11 2.40 -10.65 -10.16
C GLN A 11 2.55 -11.93 -10.97
N ARG A 12 3.01 -13.03 -10.33
CA ARG A 12 3.13 -14.33 -11.00
C ARG A 12 1.79 -14.92 -11.37
N GLU A 13 0.79 -14.82 -10.50
CA GLU A 13 -0.57 -15.28 -10.79
C GLU A 13 -1.20 -14.45 -11.91
N TYR A 14 -0.97 -13.14 -11.95
CA TYR A 14 -1.40 -12.28 -13.04
C TYR A 14 -0.76 -12.70 -14.38
N GLN A 15 0.57 -12.90 -14.39
CA GLN A 15 1.30 -13.33 -15.59
C GLN A 15 0.87 -14.72 -16.07
N SER A 16 0.52 -15.63 -15.15
CA SER A 16 0.07 -16.99 -15.49
C SER A 16 -1.31 -17.02 -16.14
N ALA A 17 -2.10 -15.95 -16.02
CA ALA A 17 -3.43 -15.87 -16.63
C ALA A 17 -3.38 -15.99 -18.16
N ALA A 18 -2.37 -15.38 -18.79
CA ALA A 18 -2.16 -15.45 -20.24
C ALA A 18 -1.87 -16.87 -20.75
N SER A 19 -1.38 -17.77 -19.90
CA SER A 19 -1.10 -19.17 -20.24
C SER A 19 -2.19 -20.16 -19.77
N GLY A 20 -3.28 -19.67 -19.23
CA GLY A 20 -4.39 -20.50 -18.73
C GLY A 20 -4.11 -21.25 -17.42
N HIS A 21 -2.98 -20.92 -16.72
CA HIS A 21 -2.58 -21.59 -15.48
C HIS A 21 -2.87 -20.74 -14.22
N HIS A 22 -3.72 -19.74 -14.35
CA HIS A 22 -4.09 -18.87 -13.25
C HIS A 22 -4.95 -19.59 -12.19
N THR A 23 -4.56 -19.41 -10.93
CA THR A 23 -5.38 -19.80 -9.77
C THR A 23 -6.04 -18.56 -9.19
N PRO A 24 -7.37 -18.52 -9.00
CA PRO A 24 -8.02 -17.39 -8.34
C PRO A 24 -7.42 -17.12 -6.97
N VAL A 25 -7.25 -15.85 -6.63
CA VAL A 25 -6.61 -15.41 -5.38
C VAL A 25 -7.63 -14.73 -4.48
N MET A 26 -7.61 -15.09 -3.18
CA MET A 26 -8.38 -14.42 -2.13
C MET A 26 -7.46 -13.67 -1.17
N LEU A 27 -7.62 -12.36 -1.10
CA LEU A 27 -6.88 -11.44 -0.22
C LEU A 27 -7.70 -11.16 1.04
N TRP A 28 -7.14 -11.54 2.17
CA TRP A 28 -7.71 -11.25 3.49
C TRP A 28 -6.97 -10.13 4.17
N GLY A 29 -7.68 -9.32 4.91
CA GLY A 29 -7.08 -8.30 5.79
C GLY A 29 -8.08 -7.22 6.17
N PRO A 30 -7.77 -6.45 7.22
CA PRO A 30 -8.66 -5.39 7.70
C PRO A 30 -8.82 -4.26 6.68
N PRO A 31 -9.77 -3.34 6.89
CA PRO A 31 -9.95 -2.18 6.03
C PRO A 31 -8.72 -1.25 6.08
N GLY A 32 -8.42 -0.60 4.95
CA GLY A 32 -7.37 0.43 4.88
C GLY A 32 -5.92 -0.08 4.78
N VAL A 33 -5.69 -1.40 4.66
CA VAL A 33 -4.32 -1.97 4.54
C VAL A 33 -3.76 -1.96 3.11
N GLY A 34 -4.53 -1.52 2.11
CA GLY A 34 -4.05 -1.37 0.73
C GLY A 34 -4.32 -2.57 -0.20
N LYS A 35 -5.29 -3.46 0.10
CA LYS A 35 -5.61 -4.63 -0.76
C LYS A 35 -5.92 -4.22 -2.21
N SER A 36 -6.83 -3.30 -2.41
CA SER A 36 -7.28 -2.85 -3.74
C SER A 36 -6.18 -2.06 -4.47
N ASP A 37 -5.42 -1.23 -3.73
CA ASP A 37 -4.29 -0.48 -4.29
C ASP A 37 -3.18 -1.41 -4.80
N MET A 38 -2.90 -2.50 -4.07
CA MET A 38 -1.93 -3.52 -4.49
C MET A 38 -2.35 -4.18 -5.81
N VAL A 39 -3.61 -4.54 -5.95
CA VAL A 39 -4.16 -5.13 -7.20
C VAL A 39 -4.03 -4.16 -8.36
N ALA A 40 -4.38 -2.88 -8.15
CA ALA A 40 -4.26 -1.85 -9.17
C ALA A 40 -2.80 -1.63 -9.62
N GLN A 41 -1.85 -1.63 -8.67
CA GLN A 41 -0.42 -1.50 -8.98
C GLN A 41 0.11 -2.67 -9.82
N ILE A 42 -0.32 -3.90 -9.51
CA ILE A 42 0.10 -5.10 -10.24
C ILE A 42 -0.39 -5.05 -11.69
N ALA A 43 -1.64 -4.68 -11.92
CA ALA A 43 -2.18 -4.55 -13.25
C ALA A 43 -1.46 -3.45 -14.05
N ALA A 44 -1.21 -2.29 -13.44
CA ALA A 44 -0.49 -1.18 -14.06
C ALA A 44 0.96 -1.55 -14.45
N GLN A 45 1.65 -2.36 -13.63
CA GLN A 45 3.00 -2.84 -13.95
C GLN A 45 3.02 -3.85 -15.10
N GLY A 46 1.91 -4.54 -15.35
CA GLY A 46 1.76 -5.51 -16.42
C GLY A 46 1.04 -4.98 -17.66
N ASP A 47 0.91 -3.66 -17.81
CA ASP A 47 0.17 -2.99 -18.88
C ASP A 47 -1.29 -3.45 -19.04
N GLY A 48 -1.88 -3.99 -17.97
CA GLY A 48 -3.25 -4.50 -17.93
C GLY A 48 -4.21 -3.56 -17.21
N GLY A 49 -5.51 -3.73 -17.51
CA GLY A 49 -6.59 -3.04 -16.84
C GLY A 49 -7.05 -3.74 -15.56
N VAL A 50 -7.77 -3.01 -14.70
CA VAL A 50 -8.53 -3.58 -13.59
C VAL A 50 -10.01 -3.31 -13.81
N VAL A 51 -10.80 -4.36 -13.75
CA VAL A 51 -12.25 -4.26 -13.59
C VAL A 51 -12.56 -4.54 -12.13
N ASP A 52 -12.81 -3.46 -11.37
CA ASP A 52 -13.12 -3.52 -9.92
C ASP A 52 -14.63 -3.62 -9.73
N ILE A 53 -15.08 -4.73 -9.14
CA ILE A 53 -16.49 -5.01 -8.85
C ILE A 53 -16.66 -5.15 -7.33
N ARG A 54 -17.36 -4.20 -6.73
CA ARG A 54 -17.68 -4.22 -5.29
C ARG A 54 -18.96 -4.98 -5.04
N LEU A 55 -18.82 -6.26 -4.70
CA LEU A 55 -19.95 -7.17 -4.56
C LEU A 55 -20.93 -6.79 -3.45
N SER A 56 -20.50 -6.06 -2.43
CA SER A 56 -21.37 -5.55 -1.36
C SER A 56 -22.42 -4.54 -1.83
N GLN A 57 -22.19 -3.91 -2.99
CA GLN A 57 -23.05 -2.85 -3.57
C GLN A 57 -23.88 -3.35 -4.75
N MET A 58 -23.87 -4.66 -5.02
CA MET A 58 -24.47 -5.27 -6.18
C MET A 58 -25.79 -5.97 -5.88
N GLU A 59 -26.64 -6.00 -6.89
CA GLU A 59 -27.79 -6.92 -7.00
C GLU A 59 -27.41 -8.12 -7.89
N PRO A 60 -28.06 -9.30 -7.76
CA PRO A 60 -27.75 -10.45 -8.59
C PRO A 60 -27.89 -10.19 -10.11
N SER A 61 -28.79 -9.30 -10.50
CA SER A 61 -29.00 -8.87 -11.89
C SER A 61 -27.83 -8.07 -12.46
N ASP A 62 -27.08 -7.35 -11.60
CA ASP A 62 -25.93 -6.57 -12.06
C ASP A 62 -24.81 -7.47 -12.57
N LEU A 63 -24.67 -8.66 -11.98
CA LEU A 63 -23.72 -9.66 -12.43
C LEU A 63 -24.26 -10.56 -13.55
N ARG A 64 -25.50 -11.09 -13.38
CA ARG A 64 -26.11 -12.06 -14.31
C ARG A 64 -26.65 -11.42 -15.58
N GLY A 65 -26.93 -10.13 -15.55
CA GLY A 65 -27.66 -9.44 -16.59
C GLY A 65 -29.18 -9.57 -16.46
N ILE A 66 -29.88 -9.13 -17.46
CA ILE A 66 -31.36 -9.13 -17.52
C ILE A 66 -31.80 -10.14 -18.59
N PRO A 67 -32.77 -11.04 -18.29
CA PRO A 67 -33.30 -11.94 -19.29
C PRO A 67 -34.16 -11.17 -20.30
N PHE A 68 -34.02 -11.49 -21.56
CA PHE A 68 -34.84 -10.97 -22.64
C PHE A 68 -35.27 -12.06 -23.62
N HIS A 69 -36.40 -11.87 -24.26
CA HIS A 69 -36.93 -12.84 -25.22
C HIS A 69 -36.35 -12.57 -26.61
N LYS A 70 -35.79 -13.59 -27.23
CA LYS A 70 -35.30 -13.56 -28.60
C LYS A 70 -35.60 -14.88 -29.30
N GLU A 71 -36.28 -14.83 -30.43
CA GLU A 71 -36.57 -15.99 -31.31
C GLU A 71 -37.19 -17.21 -30.60
N GLY A 72 -38.07 -16.99 -29.61
CA GLY A 72 -38.70 -18.05 -28.85
C GLY A 72 -37.89 -18.61 -27.68
N LEU A 73 -36.69 -18.07 -27.45
CA LEU A 73 -35.79 -18.41 -26.34
C LEU A 73 -35.64 -17.24 -25.36
N VAL A 74 -35.20 -17.56 -24.16
CA VAL A 74 -34.77 -16.53 -23.18
C VAL A 74 -33.25 -16.46 -23.20
N GLU A 75 -32.72 -15.32 -23.63
CA GLU A 75 -31.30 -15.01 -23.56
C GLU A 75 -31.04 -14.02 -22.40
N TRP A 76 -29.81 -13.94 -21.93
CA TRP A 76 -29.40 -13.01 -20.88
C TRP A 76 -28.47 -11.97 -21.47
N SER A 77 -28.73 -10.68 -21.16
CA SER A 77 -27.81 -9.62 -21.51
C SER A 77 -26.51 -9.74 -20.72
N ILE A 78 -25.37 -9.55 -21.38
CA ILE A 78 -24.06 -9.54 -20.70
C ILE A 78 -23.86 -8.15 -20.09
N PRO A 79 -23.66 -8.05 -18.76
CA PRO A 79 -23.40 -6.76 -18.11
C PRO A 79 -22.14 -6.08 -18.61
N ALA A 80 -22.25 -4.80 -18.89
CA ALA A 80 -21.12 -4.00 -19.39
C ALA A 80 -19.97 -3.84 -18.40
N LEU A 81 -20.21 -4.09 -17.12
CA LEU A 81 -19.21 -4.04 -16.06
C LEU A 81 -18.21 -5.20 -16.09
N LEU A 82 -18.56 -6.33 -16.76
CA LEU A 82 -17.67 -7.48 -16.84
C LEU A 82 -16.54 -7.28 -17.87
N PRO A 83 -15.35 -7.89 -17.66
CA PRO A 83 -14.25 -7.82 -18.61
C PRO A 83 -14.65 -8.18 -20.03
N ASP A 84 -14.20 -7.39 -21.01
CA ASP A 84 -14.44 -7.59 -22.42
C ASP A 84 -13.23 -7.15 -23.22
N VAL A 85 -12.71 -7.99 -24.09
CA VAL A 85 -11.46 -7.74 -24.82
C VAL A 85 -11.53 -6.44 -25.64
N SER A 86 -12.69 -6.14 -26.25
CA SER A 86 -12.84 -4.95 -27.09
C SER A 86 -12.85 -3.64 -26.29
N ARG A 87 -13.24 -3.67 -25.01
CA ARG A 87 -13.36 -2.50 -24.14
C ARG A 87 -12.20 -2.36 -23.16
N HIS A 88 -11.68 -3.49 -22.67
CA HIS A 88 -10.75 -3.52 -21.56
C HIS A 88 -9.37 -4.11 -21.92
N GLY A 89 -9.19 -4.58 -23.16
CA GLY A 89 -7.95 -5.20 -23.62
C GLY A 89 -7.87 -6.71 -23.36
N GLU A 90 -6.83 -7.32 -23.88
CA GLU A 90 -6.62 -8.78 -23.82
C GLU A 90 -6.20 -9.26 -22.43
N HIS A 91 -5.59 -8.39 -21.63
CA HIS A 91 -5.02 -8.72 -20.33
C HIS A 91 -5.55 -7.80 -19.23
N GLY A 92 -5.81 -8.36 -18.06
CA GLY A 92 -6.26 -7.57 -16.93
C GLY A 92 -6.54 -8.38 -15.68
N ILE A 93 -7.08 -7.72 -14.68
CA ILE A 93 -7.52 -8.31 -13.43
C ILE A 93 -9.01 -8.04 -13.25
N LEU A 94 -9.80 -9.09 -13.14
CA LEU A 94 -11.14 -9.03 -12.60
C LEU A 94 -11.02 -9.08 -11.08
N PHE A 95 -11.25 -7.93 -10.44
CA PHE A 95 -11.13 -7.79 -9.00
C PHE A 95 -12.51 -7.76 -8.35
N LEU A 96 -12.79 -8.75 -7.51
CA LEU A 96 -14.05 -8.93 -6.78
C LEU A 96 -13.84 -8.45 -5.35
N ASP A 97 -14.04 -7.15 -5.11
CA ASP A 97 -13.83 -6.55 -3.79
C ASP A 97 -15.05 -6.76 -2.88
N GLU A 98 -14.78 -6.78 -1.56
CA GLU A 98 -15.77 -6.93 -0.50
C GLU A 98 -16.62 -8.21 -0.62
N ILE A 99 -16.05 -9.31 -1.17
CA ILE A 99 -16.78 -10.56 -1.42
C ILE A 99 -17.41 -11.14 -0.15
N THR A 100 -16.80 -10.94 1.00
CA THR A 100 -17.30 -11.41 2.30
C THR A 100 -18.44 -10.57 2.86
N SER A 101 -18.64 -9.36 2.32
CA SER A 101 -19.71 -8.44 2.71
C SER A 101 -20.88 -8.46 1.73
N ALA A 102 -20.76 -9.22 0.64
CA ALA A 102 -21.79 -9.36 -0.37
C ALA A 102 -23.01 -10.15 0.14
N PRO A 103 -24.24 -9.75 -0.21
CA PRO A 103 -25.44 -10.55 0.07
C PRO A 103 -25.27 -11.97 -0.47
N PRO A 104 -25.81 -13.01 0.22
CA PRO A 104 -25.64 -14.41 -0.20
C PRO A 104 -26.11 -14.70 -1.64
N THR A 105 -27.12 -13.99 -2.13
CA THR A 105 -27.62 -14.12 -3.51
C THR A 105 -26.65 -13.57 -4.56
N VAL A 106 -25.93 -12.50 -4.25
CA VAL A 106 -24.87 -11.93 -5.10
C VAL A 106 -23.65 -12.82 -5.07
N SER A 107 -23.26 -13.29 -3.87
CA SER A 107 -22.16 -14.23 -3.71
C SER A 107 -22.39 -15.50 -4.53
N ALA A 108 -23.62 -16.04 -4.54
CA ALA A 108 -23.97 -17.23 -5.33
C ALA A 108 -23.79 -17.02 -6.85
N ALA A 109 -24.05 -15.78 -7.35
CA ALA A 109 -23.77 -15.45 -8.75
C ALA A 109 -22.27 -15.34 -9.03
N ALA A 110 -21.52 -14.71 -8.13
CA ALA A 110 -20.06 -14.58 -8.23
C ALA A 110 -19.34 -15.94 -8.17
N TYR A 111 -19.90 -16.95 -7.46
CA TYR A 111 -19.31 -18.28 -7.37
C TYR A 111 -19.12 -18.94 -8.74
N GLN A 112 -20.13 -18.89 -9.60
CA GLN A 112 -20.02 -19.45 -10.95
C GLN A 112 -18.90 -18.76 -11.75
N LEU A 113 -18.79 -17.44 -11.62
CA LEU A 113 -17.75 -16.64 -12.27
C LEU A 113 -16.34 -17.06 -11.82
N ILE A 114 -16.17 -17.34 -10.52
CA ILE A 114 -14.89 -17.76 -9.94
C ILE A 114 -14.58 -19.22 -10.26
N LEU A 115 -15.58 -20.11 -10.13
CA LEU A 115 -15.41 -21.55 -10.31
C LEU A 115 -15.14 -21.95 -11.76
N ASP A 116 -15.94 -21.40 -12.67
CA ASP A 116 -16.01 -21.85 -14.06
C ASP A 116 -15.49 -20.78 -15.04
N ARG A 117 -15.06 -19.62 -14.54
CA ARG A 117 -14.73 -18.43 -15.33
C ARG A 117 -15.88 -18.03 -16.28
N ARG A 118 -17.13 -18.34 -15.88
CA ARG A 118 -18.34 -18.13 -16.68
C ARG A 118 -19.48 -17.61 -15.84
N LEU A 119 -20.40 -16.91 -16.48
CA LEU A 119 -21.66 -16.51 -15.88
C LEU A 119 -22.74 -16.54 -16.98
N GLY A 120 -23.58 -17.58 -16.97
CA GLY A 120 -24.45 -17.85 -18.09
C GLY A 120 -23.64 -18.06 -19.38
N GLU A 121 -23.88 -17.22 -20.40
CA GLU A 121 -23.15 -17.26 -21.66
C GLU A 121 -21.88 -16.45 -21.68
N TYR A 122 -21.70 -15.57 -20.69
CA TYR A 122 -20.47 -14.79 -20.55
C TYR A 122 -19.31 -15.66 -20.09
N GLN A 123 -18.14 -15.46 -20.70
CA GLN A 123 -16.89 -16.09 -20.31
C GLN A 123 -15.82 -15.03 -20.03
N VAL A 124 -15.12 -15.16 -18.90
CA VAL A 124 -13.96 -14.29 -18.59
C VAL A 124 -12.86 -14.54 -19.62
N PRO A 125 -12.33 -13.50 -20.29
CA PRO A 125 -11.27 -13.67 -21.27
C PRO A 125 -10.02 -14.37 -20.69
N GLU A 126 -9.32 -15.15 -21.51
CA GLU A 126 -8.21 -16.00 -21.06
C GLU A 126 -7.10 -15.21 -20.37
N GLY A 127 -6.73 -14.04 -20.88
CA GLY A 127 -5.68 -13.19 -20.31
C GLY A 127 -6.05 -12.46 -19.00
N TRP A 128 -7.25 -12.70 -18.46
CA TRP A 128 -7.75 -12.03 -17.25
C TRP A 128 -7.59 -12.88 -16.00
N ALA A 129 -6.81 -12.37 -15.02
CA ALA A 129 -6.72 -12.98 -13.69
C ALA A 129 -7.97 -12.66 -12.85
N ILE A 130 -8.36 -13.56 -11.94
CA ILE A 130 -9.45 -13.33 -10.98
C ILE A 130 -8.85 -13.19 -9.59
N PHE A 131 -8.93 -12.00 -9.02
CA PHE A 131 -8.57 -11.73 -7.64
C PHE A 131 -9.80 -11.31 -6.86
N ALA A 132 -9.87 -11.69 -5.60
CA ALA A 132 -10.93 -11.29 -4.70
C ALA A 132 -10.35 -10.73 -3.41
N ALA A 133 -11.09 -9.84 -2.74
CA ALA A 133 -10.71 -9.34 -1.42
C ALA A 133 -11.90 -9.36 -0.45
N GLY A 134 -11.58 -9.55 0.82
CA GLY A 134 -12.58 -9.51 1.89
C GLY A 134 -11.95 -9.28 3.24
N ASN A 135 -12.78 -8.88 4.19
CA ASN A 135 -12.40 -8.72 5.58
C ASN A 135 -12.60 -10.03 6.33
N ARG A 136 -11.82 -10.25 7.40
CA ARG A 136 -11.98 -11.39 8.30
C ARG A 136 -13.21 -11.19 9.19
N GLN A 137 -13.72 -12.26 9.75
CA GLN A 137 -14.89 -12.18 10.68
C GLN A 137 -14.65 -11.28 11.90
N GLY A 138 -13.40 -11.05 12.31
CA GLY A 138 -13.04 -10.16 13.42
C GLY A 138 -12.84 -8.70 13.05
N ASP A 139 -12.78 -8.36 11.77
CA ASP A 139 -12.37 -7.01 11.30
C ASP A 139 -13.52 -5.98 11.27
N ARG A 140 -14.66 -6.25 11.91
CA ARG A 140 -15.90 -5.45 11.83
C ARG A 140 -16.44 -5.19 10.42
N GLY A 141 -17.72 -5.27 10.32
CA GLY A 141 -18.53 -5.15 9.13
C GLY A 141 -19.47 -6.33 9.04
N VAL A 142 -20.46 -6.24 8.19
CA VAL A 142 -21.29 -7.39 7.85
C VAL A 142 -20.41 -8.33 7.05
N THR A 143 -20.01 -9.46 7.62
CA THR A 143 -19.24 -10.50 6.93
C THR A 143 -19.99 -11.80 6.95
N TYR A 144 -20.19 -12.39 5.76
CA TYR A 144 -20.77 -13.72 5.61
C TYR A 144 -19.64 -14.75 5.51
N ALA A 145 -19.85 -15.92 6.10
CA ALA A 145 -18.91 -17.02 5.99
C ALA A 145 -18.85 -17.49 4.52
N MET A 146 -17.64 -17.61 3.99
CA MET A 146 -17.43 -18.15 2.65
C MET A 146 -17.73 -19.65 2.66
N PRO A 147 -18.63 -20.16 1.79
CA PRO A 147 -18.90 -21.58 1.71
C PRO A 147 -17.65 -22.39 1.33
N ALA A 148 -17.48 -23.56 1.93
CA ALA A 148 -16.30 -24.40 1.71
C ALA A 148 -16.01 -24.74 0.23
N PRO A 149 -17.00 -25.00 -0.63
CA PRO A 149 -16.74 -25.23 -2.06
C PRO A 149 -16.12 -24.02 -2.75
N LEU A 150 -16.52 -22.80 -2.38
CA LEU A 150 -15.93 -21.58 -2.92
C LEU A 150 -14.52 -21.35 -2.35
N ALA A 151 -14.35 -21.50 -1.03
CA ALA A 151 -13.06 -21.34 -0.40
C ALA A 151 -12.00 -22.24 -1.05
N ASN A 152 -12.34 -23.48 -1.35
CA ASN A 152 -11.43 -24.46 -1.99
C ASN A 152 -11.01 -24.10 -3.44
N ARG A 153 -11.56 -23.03 -4.02
CA ARG A 153 -11.23 -22.58 -5.38
C ARG A 153 -10.27 -21.40 -5.41
N PHE A 154 -9.90 -20.89 -4.24
CA PHE A 154 -8.95 -19.81 -4.11
C PHE A 154 -7.64 -20.27 -3.48
N SER A 155 -6.56 -19.62 -3.88
CA SER A 155 -5.37 -19.49 -3.04
C SER A 155 -5.60 -18.33 -2.07
N HIS A 156 -5.48 -18.60 -0.77
CA HIS A 156 -5.79 -17.64 0.27
C HIS A 156 -4.52 -17.01 0.84
N TYR A 157 -4.49 -15.67 0.85
CA TYR A 157 -3.37 -14.92 1.41
C TYR A 157 -3.88 -13.86 2.39
N GLU A 158 -3.26 -13.78 3.53
CA GLU A 158 -3.53 -12.74 4.53
C GLU A 158 -2.49 -11.64 4.41
N LEU A 159 -2.94 -10.42 4.14
CA LEU A 159 -2.10 -9.23 4.06
C LEU A 159 -1.87 -8.68 5.46
N GLU A 160 -0.63 -8.65 5.88
CA GLU A 160 -0.17 -8.07 7.14
C GLU A 160 0.38 -6.66 6.92
N VAL A 161 0.15 -5.78 7.86
CA VAL A 161 0.76 -4.45 7.83
C VAL A 161 2.25 -4.57 8.17
N ASN A 162 3.10 -3.96 7.36
CA ASN A 162 4.54 -3.92 7.58
C ASN A 162 5.09 -2.52 7.30
N LEU A 163 5.76 -1.94 8.29
CA LEU A 163 6.26 -0.57 8.20
C LEU A 163 7.30 -0.40 7.10
N ASP A 164 8.25 -1.33 6.98
CA ASP A 164 9.32 -1.20 5.98
C ASP A 164 8.79 -1.24 4.55
N ASP A 165 7.82 -2.11 4.29
CA ASP A 165 7.19 -2.21 2.98
C ASP A 165 6.32 -0.98 2.71
N TRP A 166 5.64 -0.46 3.74
CA TRP A 166 4.87 0.78 3.63
C TRP A 166 5.78 1.99 3.37
N VAL A 167 6.92 2.10 4.07
CA VAL A 167 7.89 3.18 3.86
C VAL A 167 8.48 3.12 2.44
N ALA A 168 8.82 1.94 1.93
CA ALA A 168 9.30 1.79 0.55
C ALA A 168 8.26 2.27 -0.47
N TRP A 169 6.98 1.90 -0.26
CA TRP A 169 5.86 2.39 -1.05
C TRP A 169 5.68 3.91 -0.91
N ALA A 170 5.71 4.43 0.32
CA ALA A 170 5.52 5.85 0.61
C ALA A 170 6.55 6.72 -0.11
N TRP A 171 7.82 6.31 -0.12
CA TRP A 171 8.85 6.99 -0.89
C TRP A 171 8.57 6.97 -2.40
N SER A 172 8.11 5.83 -2.94
CA SER A 172 7.78 5.71 -4.37
C SER A 172 6.60 6.59 -4.79
N GLN A 173 5.68 6.88 -3.85
CA GLN A 173 4.50 7.71 -4.07
C GLN A 173 4.70 9.19 -3.67
N GLY A 174 5.89 9.57 -3.22
CA GLY A 174 6.19 10.94 -2.78
C GLY A 174 5.41 11.36 -1.53
N VAL A 175 5.14 10.42 -0.63
CA VAL A 175 4.53 10.73 0.67
C VAL A 175 5.44 11.67 1.45
N ASP A 176 4.85 12.64 2.14
CA ASP A 176 5.55 13.64 2.93
C ASP A 176 6.50 13.00 3.96
N GLU A 177 7.75 13.42 3.93
CA GLU A 177 8.81 12.87 4.78
C GLU A 177 8.50 12.99 6.29
N ARG A 178 7.67 13.96 6.69
CA ARG A 178 7.23 14.12 8.08
C ARG A 178 6.35 12.98 8.54
N VAL A 179 5.48 12.46 7.67
CA VAL A 179 4.65 11.27 7.97
C VAL A 179 5.53 10.02 8.08
N ILE A 180 6.48 9.86 7.15
CA ILE A 180 7.40 8.71 7.14
C ILE A 180 8.25 8.73 8.42
N ALA A 181 8.83 9.87 8.78
CA ALA A 181 9.63 10.04 9.99
C ALA A 181 8.83 9.75 11.26
N PHE A 182 7.61 10.28 11.33
CA PHE A 182 6.73 10.02 12.46
C PHE A 182 6.42 8.53 12.63
N LEU A 183 6.11 7.83 11.55
CA LEU A 183 5.81 6.39 11.60
C LEU A 183 7.06 5.53 11.84
N ARG A 184 8.25 5.99 11.47
CA ARG A 184 9.51 5.38 11.90
C ARG A 184 9.72 5.54 13.40
N PHE A 185 9.34 6.67 13.97
CA PHE A 185 9.40 6.92 15.41
C PHE A 185 8.29 6.19 16.18
N ARG A 186 7.07 6.09 15.61
CA ARG A 186 5.89 5.45 16.23
C ARG A 186 5.32 4.35 15.32
N PRO A 187 6.05 3.23 15.15
CA PRO A 187 5.70 2.16 14.20
C PRO A 187 4.34 1.50 14.49
N GLU A 188 3.92 1.45 15.75
CA GLU A 188 2.63 0.91 16.19
C GLU A 188 1.45 1.71 15.65
N LEU A 189 1.63 3.00 15.35
CA LEU A 189 0.60 3.86 14.80
C LEU A 189 0.42 3.71 13.27
N LEU A 190 1.23 2.90 12.58
CA LEU A 190 0.94 2.61 11.18
C LEU A 190 -0.43 1.96 11.00
N PHE A 191 -0.81 1.10 11.96
CA PHE A 191 -2.12 0.47 11.99
C PHE A 191 -2.56 0.26 13.45
N ASP A 192 -3.55 1.04 13.88
CA ASP A 192 -4.14 0.95 15.21
C ASP A 192 -5.67 0.97 15.07
N PHE A 193 -6.24 -0.22 14.86
CA PHE A 193 -7.66 -0.43 14.69
C PHE A 193 -8.20 -1.38 15.77
N ASP A 194 -8.99 -0.83 16.68
CA ASP A 194 -9.75 -1.62 17.66
C ASP A 194 -11.22 -1.72 17.24
N PRO A 195 -11.64 -2.89 16.74
CA PRO A 195 -13.04 -3.09 16.38
C PRO A 195 -14.02 -2.92 17.55
N ALA A 196 -13.60 -3.06 18.79
CA ALA A 196 -14.48 -2.95 19.97
C ALA A 196 -14.94 -1.51 20.20
N HIS A 197 -14.08 -0.52 19.94
CA HIS A 197 -14.35 0.89 20.22
C HIS A 197 -15.03 1.64 19.07
N ASN A 198 -15.17 1.02 17.89
CA ASN A 198 -15.80 1.61 16.69
C ASN A 198 -15.34 3.04 16.38
N PRO A 199 -14.07 3.32 16.23
CA PRO A 199 -13.58 4.66 15.97
C PRO A 199 -14.05 5.14 14.60
N VAL A 200 -14.38 6.43 14.49
CA VAL A 200 -14.76 7.06 13.22
C VAL A 200 -13.53 7.31 12.34
N ALA A 201 -12.42 7.71 12.97
CA ALA A 201 -11.12 7.87 12.32
C ALA A 201 -10.05 7.14 13.16
N PHE A 202 -9.17 6.42 12.52
CA PHE A 202 -8.13 5.61 13.13
C PHE A 202 -6.93 5.42 12.20
N PRO A 203 -5.74 5.13 12.75
CA PRO A 203 -4.53 4.92 11.97
C PRO A 203 -4.61 3.68 11.09
N THR A 204 -4.38 3.86 9.80
CA THR A 204 -4.21 2.80 8.79
C THR A 204 -3.26 3.29 7.71
N PRO A 205 -2.63 2.41 6.91
CA PRO A 205 -1.87 2.81 5.73
C PRO A 205 -2.59 3.85 4.84
N ARG A 206 -3.90 3.67 4.61
CA ARG A 206 -4.73 4.63 3.84
C ARG A 206 -4.92 5.96 4.55
N SER A 207 -5.21 5.94 5.85
CA SER A 207 -5.45 7.19 6.59
C SER A 207 -4.19 8.04 6.74
N TRP A 208 -3.01 7.44 6.72
CA TRP A 208 -1.73 8.14 6.67
C TRP A 208 -1.49 8.83 5.32
N GLU A 209 -2.00 8.29 4.23
CA GLU A 209 -2.02 9.00 2.94
C GLU A 209 -2.92 10.24 3.00
N PHE A 210 -4.05 10.17 3.72
CA PHE A 210 -4.89 11.36 3.95
C PHE A 210 -4.16 12.38 4.81
N ALA A 211 -3.41 11.95 5.84
CA ALA A 211 -2.59 12.84 6.66
C ALA A 211 -1.49 13.54 5.83
N HIS A 212 -0.82 12.80 4.92
CA HIS A 212 0.12 13.39 3.96
C HIS A 212 -0.54 14.52 3.15
N ARG A 213 -1.70 14.27 2.57
CA ARG A 213 -2.45 15.29 1.80
C ARG A 213 -2.89 16.47 2.66
N ALA A 214 -3.21 16.23 3.94
CA ALA A 214 -3.54 17.30 4.88
C ALA A 214 -2.33 18.18 5.19
N LEU A 215 -1.15 17.58 5.40
CA LEU A 215 0.11 18.31 5.59
C LEU A 215 0.45 19.22 4.40
N GLN A 216 0.21 18.74 3.17
CA GLN A 216 0.43 19.56 1.97
C GLN A 216 -0.57 20.70 1.84
N LYS A 217 -1.83 20.46 2.23
CA LYS A 217 -2.94 21.40 2.00
C LYS A 217 -3.04 22.51 3.05
N PHE A 218 -2.64 22.22 4.30
CA PHE A 218 -2.85 23.10 5.45
C PHE A 218 -1.54 23.48 6.18
N SER A 219 -0.38 23.36 5.50
CA SER A 219 0.93 23.65 6.10
C SER A 219 1.10 25.06 6.61
N ASP A 220 0.38 26.03 6.03
CA ASP A 220 0.39 27.45 6.37
C ASP A 220 -0.63 27.83 7.45
N GLU A 221 -1.53 26.92 7.82
CA GLU A 221 -2.61 27.15 8.79
C GLU A 221 -2.57 26.11 9.95
N PRO A 222 -1.69 26.28 10.97
CA PRO A 222 -1.46 25.26 12.02
C PRO A 222 -2.74 24.81 12.77
N GLN A 223 -3.70 25.71 12.98
CA GLN A 223 -4.95 25.37 13.67
C GLN A 223 -5.84 24.45 12.81
N LEU A 224 -5.93 24.71 11.51
CA LEU A 224 -6.68 23.86 10.59
C LEU A 224 -5.95 22.53 10.37
N LEU A 225 -4.63 22.57 10.24
CA LEU A 225 -3.81 21.36 10.11
C LEU A 225 -4.06 20.38 11.25
N ARG A 226 -4.03 20.86 12.50
CA ARG A 226 -4.30 20.01 13.68
C ARG A 226 -5.64 19.31 13.58
N GLY A 227 -6.70 20.05 13.24
CA GLY A 227 -8.05 19.49 13.07
C GLY A 227 -8.13 18.48 11.91
N ALA A 228 -7.48 18.79 10.78
CA ALA A 228 -7.43 17.92 9.62
C ALA A 228 -6.71 16.60 9.92
N LEU A 229 -5.55 16.63 10.59
CA LEU A 229 -4.81 15.44 10.99
C LEU A 229 -5.61 14.55 11.93
N GLN A 230 -6.28 15.14 12.93
CA GLN A 230 -7.18 14.38 13.82
C GLN A 230 -8.34 13.74 13.07
N GLY A 231 -8.89 14.44 12.08
CA GLY A 231 -9.94 13.90 11.20
C GLY A 231 -9.46 12.74 10.31
N CYS A 232 -8.19 12.71 9.94
CA CYS A 232 -7.61 11.65 9.11
C CYS A 232 -7.29 10.38 9.91
N VAL A 233 -6.52 10.51 11.00
CA VAL A 233 -5.91 9.37 11.72
C VAL A 233 -6.45 9.18 13.13
N GLY A 234 -7.48 9.91 13.51
CA GLY A 234 -8.02 9.90 14.86
C GLY A 234 -7.33 10.88 15.80
N SER A 235 -8.01 11.18 16.91
CA SER A 235 -7.60 12.26 17.80
C SER A 235 -6.20 12.03 18.42
N ALA A 236 -5.93 10.83 18.94
CA ALA A 236 -4.66 10.52 19.60
C ALA A 236 -3.47 10.63 18.61
N ALA A 237 -3.50 9.88 17.53
CA ALA A 237 -2.44 9.88 16.52
C ALA A 237 -2.27 11.26 15.86
N GLY A 238 -3.38 11.97 15.60
CA GLY A 238 -3.34 13.32 15.03
C GLY A 238 -2.70 14.36 15.95
N ILE A 239 -2.92 14.27 17.27
CA ILE A 239 -2.24 15.15 18.26
C ILE A 239 -0.75 14.84 18.31
N GLU A 240 -0.37 13.55 18.35
CA GLU A 240 1.03 13.15 18.38
C GLU A 240 1.79 13.57 17.11
N LEU A 241 1.19 13.38 15.92
CA LEU A 241 1.78 13.85 14.67
C LEU A 241 1.93 15.38 14.66
N THR A 242 0.93 16.12 15.16
CA THR A 242 1.03 17.59 15.24
C THR A 242 2.20 18.02 16.12
N ALA A 243 2.32 17.43 17.31
CA ALA A 243 3.42 17.74 18.23
C ALA A 243 4.79 17.37 17.63
N PHE A 244 4.88 16.24 16.91
CA PHE A 244 6.08 15.85 16.18
C PHE A 244 6.45 16.88 15.10
N VAL A 245 5.49 17.30 14.27
CA VAL A 245 5.71 18.30 13.22
C VAL A 245 6.12 19.65 13.81
N ASP A 246 5.48 20.06 14.92
CA ASP A 246 5.82 21.30 15.61
C ASP A 246 7.26 21.28 16.17
N ASN A 247 7.81 20.10 16.51
CA ASN A 247 9.17 19.96 17.02
C ASN A 247 10.25 20.00 15.91
N LEU A 248 9.87 19.82 14.64
CA LEU A 248 10.85 19.74 13.53
C LEU A 248 11.63 21.04 13.29
N HIS A 249 11.22 22.18 13.85
CA HIS A 249 12.02 23.42 13.79
C HIS A 249 13.37 23.31 14.54
N ASN A 250 13.54 22.29 15.38
CA ASN A 250 14.78 21.98 16.09
C ASN A 250 15.72 21.04 15.30
N LEU A 251 15.38 20.69 14.06
CA LEU A 251 16.27 19.87 13.22
C LEU A 251 17.58 20.59 12.94
N PRO A 252 18.71 19.85 12.89
CA PRO A 252 19.98 20.41 12.43
C PRO A 252 19.88 20.85 10.96
N ASP A 253 20.77 21.75 10.57
CA ASP A 253 20.89 22.15 9.17
C ASP A 253 21.35 20.96 8.31
N LEU A 254 20.44 20.48 7.46
CA LEU A 254 20.69 19.33 6.58
C LEU A 254 21.73 19.65 5.51
N ASP A 255 21.80 20.88 5.04
CA ASP A 255 22.75 21.28 4.01
C ASP A 255 24.19 21.25 4.54
N GLN A 256 24.41 21.56 5.84
CA GLN A 256 25.70 21.34 6.50
C GLN A 256 26.08 19.86 6.61
N ILE A 257 25.12 18.97 6.79
CA ILE A 257 25.38 17.54 6.81
C ILE A 257 25.76 17.06 5.41
N LEU A 258 25.06 17.51 4.39
CA LEU A 258 25.27 17.10 2.99
C LEU A 258 26.57 17.64 2.41
N SER A 259 27.06 18.81 2.87
CA SER A 259 28.36 19.39 2.48
C SER A 259 29.56 18.79 3.23
N GLY A 260 29.30 17.98 4.27
CA GLY A 260 30.36 17.42 5.11
C GLY A 260 30.89 18.39 6.21
N ASP A 261 30.28 19.57 6.33
CA ASP A 261 30.69 20.59 7.31
C ASP A 261 30.24 20.27 8.75
N GLY A 262 29.58 19.13 8.97
CA GLY A 262 29.29 18.66 10.32
C GLY A 262 27.79 18.41 10.58
N GLY A 263 27.11 19.30 11.29
CA GLY A 263 25.78 19.08 11.87
C GLY A 263 25.82 18.23 13.14
N GLU A 264 25.15 18.63 14.20
CA GLU A 264 25.05 17.85 15.43
C GLU A 264 23.99 16.74 15.27
N VAL A 265 24.24 15.57 15.88
CA VAL A 265 23.21 14.54 16.02
C VAL A 265 22.28 14.98 17.15
N PRO A 266 20.96 15.12 16.91
CA PRO A 266 20.01 15.50 17.96
C PRO A 266 20.03 14.50 19.12
N LYS A 267 19.76 15.00 20.33
CA LYS A 267 19.65 14.15 21.53
C LYS A 267 18.29 13.46 21.60
N GLU A 268 17.28 14.15 21.14
CA GLU A 268 15.90 13.72 21.12
C GLU A 268 15.70 12.64 20.04
N ILE A 269 15.09 11.54 20.43
CA ILE A 269 14.92 10.37 19.56
C ILE A 269 14.01 10.68 18.35
N ASP A 270 12.94 11.42 18.53
CA ASP A 270 12.03 11.85 17.48
C ASP A 270 12.74 12.68 16.41
N LEU A 271 13.63 13.59 16.81
CA LEU A 271 14.45 14.37 15.90
C LEU A 271 15.51 13.52 15.19
N GLN A 272 16.03 12.45 15.83
CA GLN A 272 16.92 11.50 15.15
C GLN A 272 16.20 10.78 14.01
N TYR A 273 14.98 10.34 14.21
CA TYR A 273 14.16 9.75 13.14
C TYR A 273 13.86 10.78 12.03
N ALA A 274 13.57 12.01 12.42
CA ALA A 274 13.27 13.07 11.48
C ALA A 274 14.49 13.43 10.61
N VAL A 275 15.67 13.62 11.18
CA VAL A 275 16.88 13.92 10.41
C VAL A 275 17.28 12.75 9.50
N ALA A 276 17.21 11.52 10.00
CA ALA A 276 17.52 10.35 9.20
C ALA A 276 16.58 10.24 7.96
N THR A 277 15.28 10.42 8.18
CA THR A 277 14.29 10.39 7.08
C THR A 277 14.48 11.56 6.11
N ALA A 278 14.75 12.76 6.61
CA ALA A 278 14.98 13.93 5.77
C ALA A 278 16.25 13.78 4.90
N LEU A 279 17.31 13.16 5.42
CA LEU A 279 18.52 12.83 4.63
C LEU A 279 18.22 11.85 3.50
N VAL A 280 17.37 10.84 3.73
CA VAL A 280 16.89 9.94 2.65
C VAL A 280 16.11 10.75 1.60
N GLY A 281 15.21 11.64 2.01
CA GLY A 281 14.45 12.51 1.11
C GLY A 281 15.36 13.41 0.25
N ARG A 282 16.44 13.95 0.84
CA ARG A 282 17.45 14.73 0.10
C ARG A 282 18.20 13.87 -0.91
N ALA A 283 18.63 12.65 -0.52
CA ALA A 283 19.31 11.73 -1.41
C ALA A 283 18.40 11.32 -2.61
N ILE A 284 17.11 11.12 -2.39
CA ILE A 284 16.14 10.84 -3.47
C ILE A 284 16.09 12.00 -4.46
N LYS A 285 16.07 13.25 -3.99
CA LYS A 285 16.07 14.45 -4.86
C LYS A 285 17.34 14.59 -5.69
N LEU A 286 18.46 14.09 -5.18
CA LEU A 286 19.78 14.12 -5.84
C LEU A 286 20.03 12.86 -6.70
N LYS A 287 19.08 11.94 -6.83
CA LYS A 287 19.30 10.61 -7.42
C LYS A 287 19.93 10.63 -8.81
N ASP A 288 19.62 11.65 -9.60
CA ASP A 288 20.12 11.81 -10.97
C ASP A 288 21.11 12.98 -11.10
N ASP A 289 21.65 13.48 -9.96
CA ASP A 289 22.62 14.56 -9.90
C ASP A 289 24.04 14.01 -9.67
N ASP A 290 25.03 14.68 -10.24
CA ASP A 290 26.46 14.33 -10.09
C ASP A 290 26.94 14.44 -8.63
N GLY A 291 26.32 15.27 -7.82
CA GLY A 291 26.59 15.44 -6.38
C GLY A 291 26.10 14.31 -5.49
N LEU A 292 25.32 13.35 -6.00
CA LEU A 292 24.77 12.26 -5.20
C LEU A 292 25.84 11.46 -4.44
N SER A 293 26.93 11.09 -5.12
CA SER A 293 27.98 10.24 -4.52
C SER A 293 28.65 10.92 -3.32
N GLU A 294 28.92 12.21 -3.41
CA GLU A 294 29.50 13.01 -2.33
C GLU A 294 28.53 13.14 -1.17
N ALA A 295 27.29 13.51 -1.45
CA ALA A 295 26.22 13.60 -0.45
C ALA A 295 26.01 12.28 0.29
N LEU A 296 25.97 11.15 -0.42
CA LEU A 296 25.87 9.82 0.19
C LEU A 296 27.05 9.49 1.10
N GLY A 297 28.28 9.91 0.72
CA GLY A 297 29.46 9.77 1.55
C GLY A 297 29.30 10.49 2.90
N HIS A 298 28.88 11.75 2.86
CA HIS A 298 28.64 12.56 4.07
C HIS A 298 27.49 12.03 4.92
N ILE A 299 26.42 11.52 4.29
CA ILE A 299 25.31 10.87 5.01
C ILE A 299 25.79 9.60 5.72
N LEU A 300 26.63 8.77 5.10
CA LEU A 300 27.20 7.57 5.72
C LEU A 300 28.10 7.93 6.91
N ASP A 301 28.93 8.97 6.78
CA ASP A 301 29.73 9.49 7.89
C ASP A 301 28.87 10.00 9.04
N TYR A 302 27.77 10.67 8.71
CA TYR A 302 26.78 11.12 9.71
C TYR A 302 26.08 9.92 10.37
N ALA A 303 25.74 8.86 9.61
CA ALA A 303 25.11 7.64 10.13
C ALA A 303 25.98 6.96 11.22
N ASN A 304 27.30 7.01 11.10
CA ASN A 304 28.23 6.50 12.10
C ASN A 304 28.23 7.30 13.43
N ARG A 305 27.67 8.50 13.43
CA ARG A 305 27.65 9.39 14.60
C ARG A 305 26.45 9.16 15.52
N PHE A 306 25.45 8.41 15.07
CA PHE A 306 24.33 8.01 15.93
C PHE A 306 24.83 7.11 17.07
N LYS A 307 24.45 7.43 18.31
CA LYS A 307 24.80 6.63 19.47
C LYS A 307 24.13 5.23 19.43
N GLN A 308 22.90 5.20 18.91
CA GLN A 308 22.15 3.97 18.71
C GLN A 308 22.46 3.45 17.30
N ARG A 309 23.14 2.32 17.21
CA ARG A 309 23.52 1.68 15.92
C ARG A 309 22.32 1.41 15.02
N GLU A 310 21.20 1.06 15.62
CA GLU A 310 19.95 0.78 14.92
C GLU A 310 19.48 1.97 14.08
N MET A 311 19.69 3.19 14.53
CA MET A 311 19.33 4.41 13.80
C MET A 311 20.17 4.54 12.53
N GLY A 312 21.48 4.33 12.62
CA GLY A 312 22.38 4.32 11.45
C GLY A 312 22.01 3.21 10.45
N VAL A 313 21.70 2.01 10.96
CA VAL A 313 21.26 0.88 10.13
C VAL A 313 19.93 1.20 9.43
N MET A 314 18.98 1.78 10.12
CA MET A 314 17.71 2.19 9.54
C MET A 314 17.92 3.21 8.40
N LEU A 315 18.69 4.28 8.66
CA LEU A 315 19.02 5.29 7.65
C LEU A 315 19.62 4.68 6.39
N VAL A 316 20.65 3.84 6.55
CA VAL A 316 21.34 3.23 5.40
C VAL A 316 20.46 2.18 4.69
N SER A 317 19.62 1.46 5.41
CA SER A 317 18.64 0.55 4.81
C SER A 317 17.61 1.30 3.97
N ASP A 318 17.13 2.44 4.44
CA ASP A 318 16.19 3.28 3.70
C ASP A 318 16.85 3.95 2.49
N LEU A 319 18.11 4.39 2.62
CA LEU A 319 18.91 4.86 1.48
C LEU A 319 19.06 3.75 0.41
N HIS A 320 19.41 2.53 0.81
CA HIS A 320 19.55 1.42 -0.13
C HIS A 320 18.23 1.13 -0.88
N ARG A 321 17.10 1.15 -0.18
CA ARG A 321 15.78 0.96 -0.81
C ARG A 321 15.45 2.09 -1.81
N ALA A 322 15.87 3.32 -1.52
CA ALA A 322 15.55 4.50 -2.32
C ALA A 322 16.49 4.68 -3.53
N ILE A 323 17.80 4.50 -3.30
CA ILE A 323 18.86 4.81 -4.28
C ILE A 323 19.37 3.56 -4.99
N GLY A 324 19.18 2.37 -4.39
CA GLY A 324 19.62 1.09 -4.94
C GLY A 324 21.14 0.90 -4.88
N GLU A 325 21.70 0.25 -5.89
CA GLU A 325 23.11 -0.12 -5.95
C GLU A 325 24.09 1.06 -5.99
N LYS A 326 23.62 2.28 -6.34
CA LYS A 326 24.44 3.49 -6.32
C LYS A 326 25.07 3.73 -4.93
N LEU A 327 24.41 3.30 -3.85
CA LEU A 327 24.93 3.39 -2.48
C LEU A 327 26.21 2.56 -2.28
N PHE A 328 26.29 1.38 -2.86
CA PHE A 328 27.45 0.47 -2.70
C PHE A 328 28.70 0.96 -3.45
N ALA A 329 28.54 1.84 -4.41
CA ALA A 329 29.63 2.45 -5.16
C ALA A 329 30.35 3.56 -4.38
N VAL A 330 29.79 4.02 -3.26
CA VAL A 330 30.36 5.08 -2.43
C VAL A 330 31.48 4.52 -1.55
N PRO A 331 32.69 5.13 -1.56
CA PRO A 331 33.83 4.59 -0.80
C PRO A 331 33.55 4.43 0.71
N GLN A 332 32.78 5.34 1.31
CA GLN A 332 32.42 5.33 2.72
C GLN A 332 31.52 4.15 3.10
N PHE A 333 30.82 3.53 2.15
CA PHE A 333 29.96 2.39 2.44
C PHE A 333 30.72 1.19 3.04
N GLY A 334 31.90 0.90 2.50
CA GLY A 334 32.75 -0.18 3.02
C GLY A 334 33.19 0.05 4.47
N ALA A 335 33.58 1.29 4.79
CA ALA A 335 33.96 1.69 6.15
C ALA A 335 32.76 1.63 7.12
N TRP A 336 31.59 2.10 6.67
CA TRP A 336 30.37 2.03 7.45
C TRP A 336 29.96 0.60 7.75
N ALA A 337 29.96 -0.28 6.74
CA ALA A 337 29.63 -1.71 6.89
C ALA A 337 30.54 -2.44 7.88
N GLN A 338 31.84 -2.12 7.88
CA GLN A 338 32.81 -2.67 8.84
C GLN A 338 32.58 -2.17 10.28
N ALA A 339 32.12 -0.93 10.44
CA ALA A 339 31.87 -0.36 11.77
C ALA A 339 30.60 -0.97 12.45
N ILE A 340 29.70 -1.55 11.67
CA ILE A 340 28.45 -2.15 12.15
C ILE A 340 28.57 -3.68 12.34
N ALA A 341 29.43 -4.34 11.59
CA ALA A 341 29.71 -5.78 11.75
C ALA A 341 30.33 -6.09 13.11
#